data_b50699e57ef804a78c01379a138884f3
#
_entry.id   b50699e57ef804a78c01379a138884f3
#
_cell.length_a   1.000
_cell.length_b   1.000
_cell.length_c   1.000
_cell.angle_alpha   90.00
_cell.angle_beta   90.00
_cell.angle_gamma   90.00
#
_symmetry.space_group_name_H-M   'P 1'
#
loop_
_entity.id
_entity.type
_entity.pdbx_description
1 polymer ?
#
loop_
_entity_poly.entity_id
_entity_poly.type
_entity_poly.pdbx_seq_one_letter_code
_entity_poly.pdbx_strand_id
1 'polypeptide(L)'
;MPYAIDLFCGAGGCSEGLIQAGFHILFSSDISDMVEVTYKHRHEQLGLIQGKNTWFERSDIRDLTGETIRKHIAELEIFKQKDIPEIDLIIGGPSCQGFSRAGRRDKSDPRNMLFGEYVRVINEIRPKYIILENVEGFVDMQFMGYVGLTGITYPDGTVTPTILRSELNEIGYDTLEPRVLNAADFGVPQRRNRIIFMGYRKGLTPPEYPEPTVKPENRLTLLDAIGDLITDPLKRASINPHPTQYQLDSINGRTPTVDGNPIPAKKLTNTELPKQTDIVRERFDLFLPGESGSNLKKRVMEIGIDISDKPALIELCSNTLNLQPEDVITLFKYPGATKEQAEVLLTKKNIRQRWAPNQPSATVVTIADDYINPWESRTFSVREMARCQSFDDSFEFLGKRTTGGLLRRKEVPQYSQVGNAVPPLLAKAVALEIIKIL
;
A
#
# COMPACT_ATOMS: atom_id res chain seq x y z
N MET A 1 -17.98 21.23 -7.01
CA MET A 1 -17.11 20.04 -6.84
C MET A 1 -15.89 20.52 -6.10
N PRO A 2 -15.53 19.95 -4.95
CA PRO A 2 -14.36 20.35 -4.16
C PRO A 2 -13.06 19.96 -4.84
N TYR A 3 -12.00 20.73 -4.56
CA TYR A 3 -10.69 20.59 -5.18
C TYR A 3 -9.65 20.05 -4.19
N ALA A 4 -8.85 19.09 -4.65
CA ALA A 4 -7.80 18.50 -3.84
C ALA A 4 -6.42 18.54 -4.51
N ILE A 5 -5.39 18.48 -3.68
CA ILE A 5 -3.99 18.28 -4.03
C ILE A 5 -3.52 16.98 -3.36
N ASP A 6 -2.82 16.10 -4.10
CA ASP A 6 -2.24 14.86 -3.60
C ASP A 6 -0.71 14.94 -3.67
N LEU A 7 -0.06 15.09 -2.51
CA LEU A 7 1.41 15.14 -2.38
C LEU A 7 1.95 13.77 -1.98
N PHE A 8 3.12 13.40 -2.53
CA PHE A 8 3.66 12.04 -2.39
C PHE A 8 2.68 10.98 -2.90
N CYS A 9 1.98 11.28 -3.99
CA CYS A 9 0.79 10.56 -4.44
C CYS A 9 1.03 9.08 -4.78
N GLY A 10 2.30 8.65 -4.97
CA GLY A 10 2.59 7.29 -5.38
C GLY A 10 1.80 6.90 -6.63
N ALA A 11 1.36 5.66 -6.72
CA ALA A 11 0.53 5.21 -7.84
C ALA A 11 -0.89 5.83 -7.86
N GLY A 12 -1.29 6.62 -6.85
CA GLY A 12 -2.58 7.29 -6.84
C GLY A 12 -3.66 6.61 -5.97
N GLY A 13 -3.27 5.83 -4.96
CA GLY A 13 -4.25 5.20 -4.08
C GLY A 13 -5.10 6.21 -3.31
N CYS A 14 -4.50 7.31 -2.82
CA CYS A 14 -5.23 8.43 -2.23
C CYS A 14 -6.10 9.12 -3.27
N SER A 15 -5.58 9.46 -4.44
CA SER A 15 -6.32 10.10 -5.51
C SER A 15 -7.55 9.29 -5.94
N GLU A 16 -7.45 7.95 -6.10
CA GLU A 16 -8.60 7.08 -6.36
C GLU A 16 -9.69 7.23 -5.29
N GLY A 17 -9.29 7.23 -4.02
CA GLY A 17 -10.22 7.40 -2.90
C GLY A 17 -10.86 8.79 -2.87
N LEU A 18 -10.09 9.85 -3.12
CA LEU A 18 -10.59 11.22 -3.20
C LEU A 18 -11.59 11.39 -4.34
N ILE A 19 -11.29 10.86 -5.53
CA ILE A 19 -12.19 10.90 -6.70
C ILE A 19 -13.48 10.13 -6.40
N GLN A 20 -13.39 8.94 -5.77
CA GLN A 20 -14.57 8.18 -5.32
C GLN A 20 -15.40 8.90 -4.25
N ALA A 21 -14.79 9.81 -3.48
CA ALA A 21 -15.49 10.67 -2.54
C ALA A 21 -16.09 11.94 -3.16
N GLY A 22 -15.76 12.25 -4.44
CA GLY A 22 -16.29 13.40 -5.16
C GLY A 22 -15.36 14.60 -5.28
N PHE A 23 -14.08 14.46 -4.91
CA PHE A 23 -13.06 15.50 -5.15
C PHE A 23 -12.56 15.48 -6.59
N HIS A 24 -12.17 16.65 -7.08
CA HIS A 24 -11.40 16.80 -8.30
C HIS A 24 -9.93 17.08 -7.95
N ILE A 25 -9.02 16.28 -8.49
CA ILE A 25 -7.59 16.43 -8.24
C ILE A 25 -7.02 17.48 -9.20
N LEU A 26 -6.68 18.65 -8.67
CA LEU A 26 -6.08 19.73 -9.47
C LEU A 26 -4.58 19.57 -9.65
N PHE A 27 -3.89 19.08 -8.62
CA PHE A 27 -2.45 18.94 -8.64
C PHE A 27 -2.01 17.71 -7.86
N SER A 28 -0.98 17.05 -8.35
CA SER A 28 -0.34 15.91 -7.70
C SER A 28 1.16 15.92 -7.90
N SER A 29 1.91 15.35 -6.96
CA SER A 29 3.36 15.22 -7.10
C SER A 29 3.92 13.93 -6.52
N ASP A 30 4.95 13.41 -7.19
CA ASP A 30 5.82 12.34 -6.71
C ASP A 30 7.21 12.50 -7.35
N ILE A 31 8.25 11.95 -6.72
CA ILE A 31 9.62 12.01 -7.22
C ILE A 31 9.92 10.93 -8.28
N SER A 32 9.15 9.84 -8.31
CA SER A 32 9.45 8.64 -9.10
C SER A 32 8.94 8.76 -10.54
N ASP A 33 9.83 8.50 -11.50
CA ASP A 33 9.50 8.39 -12.92
C ASP A 33 8.57 7.20 -13.23
N MET A 34 8.72 6.08 -12.53
CA MET A 34 7.85 4.91 -12.70
C MET A 34 6.43 5.17 -12.19
N VAL A 35 6.32 5.93 -11.11
CA VAL A 35 5.03 6.37 -10.56
C VAL A 35 4.35 7.33 -11.53
N GLU A 36 5.06 8.31 -12.08
CA GLU A 36 4.53 9.27 -13.05
C GLU A 36 3.78 8.59 -14.20
N VAL A 37 4.40 7.55 -14.79
CA VAL A 37 3.80 6.84 -15.94
C VAL A 37 2.49 6.16 -15.55
N THR A 38 2.44 5.46 -14.41
CA THR A 38 1.22 4.81 -13.91
C THR A 38 0.14 5.84 -13.58
N TYR A 39 0.52 6.89 -12.84
CA TYR A 39 -0.40 7.91 -12.36
C TYR A 39 -1.05 8.69 -13.50
N LYS A 40 -0.26 9.21 -14.44
CA LYS A 40 -0.76 9.93 -15.60
C LYS A 40 -1.66 9.06 -16.48
N HIS A 41 -1.25 7.82 -16.74
CA HIS A 41 -2.07 6.87 -17.50
C HIS A 41 -3.45 6.67 -16.86
N ARG A 42 -3.48 6.47 -15.53
CA ARG A 42 -4.77 6.32 -14.82
C ARG A 42 -5.61 7.57 -14.87
N HIS A 43 -5.02 8.73 -14.67
CA HIS A 43 -5.71 10.00 -14.73
C HIS A 43 -6.31 10.26 -16.12
N GLU A 44 -5.57 9.97 -17.20
CA GLU A 44 -6.10 10.05 -18.57
C GLU A 44 -7.32 9.15 -18.78
N GLN A 45 -7.30 7.91 -18.27
CA GLN A 45 -8.46 7.01 -18.31
C GLN A 45 -9.68 7.63 -17.63
N LEU A 46 -9.48 8.35 -16.52
CA LEU A 46 -10.53 9.02 -15.76
C LEU A 46 -10.99 10.36 -16.39
N GLY A 47 -10.36 10.82 -17.47
CA GLY A 47 -10.62 12.12 -18.07
C GLY A 47 -9.94 13.29 -17.36
N LEU A 48 -9.00 13.00 -16.48
CA LEU A 48 -8.12 13.98 -15.81
C LEU A 48 -6.89 14.19 -16.71
N ILE A 49 -6.92 15.22 -17.55
CA ILE A 49 -5.93 15.46 -18.60
C ILE A 49 -4.93 16.52 -18.17
N GLN A 50 -3.64 16.17 -18.24
CA GLN A 50 -2.52 17.05 -17.92
C GLN A 50 -2.63 18.41 -18.63
N GLY A 51 -2.57 19.50 -17.89
CA GLY A 51 -2.66 20.87 -18.39
C GLY A 51 -4.08 21.32 -18.76
N LYS A 52 -5.05 20.39 -18.83
CA LYS A 52 -6.46 20.73 -19.12
C LYS A 52 -7.23 20.95 -17.81
N ASN A 53 -7.30 19.95 -16.97
CA ASN A 53 -8.09 19.97 -15.74
C ASN A 53 -7.37 19.38 -14.52
N THR A 54 -6.13 18.91 -14.69
CA THR A 54 -5.25 18.43 -13.64
C THR A 54 -3.79 18.65 -14.04
N TRP A 55 -2.89 18.68 -13.04
CA TRP A 55 -1.45 18.73 -13.25
C TRP A 55 -0.74 17.71 -12.36
N PHE A 56 0.12 16.91 -12.94
CA PHE A 56 1.08 16.07 -12.22
C PHE A 56 2.48 16.65 -12.40
N GLU A 57 3.20 16.86 -11.30
CA GLU A 57 4.60 17.33 -11.28
C GLU A 57 5.52 16.25 -10.73
N ARG A 58 6.49 15.82 -11.54
CA ARG A 58 7.55 14.96 -11.05
C ARG A 58 8.63 15.80 -10.41
N SER A 59 8.58 15.93 -9.10
CA SER A 59 9.51 16.77 -8.34
C SER A 59 9.84 16.18 -6.98
N ASP A 60 11.04 16.48 -6.49
CA ASP A 60 11.31 16.35 -5.06
C ASP A 60 10.49 17.42 -4.32
N ILE A 61 9.79 17.02 -3.27
CA ILE A 61 8.96 17.95 -2.48
C ILE A 61 9.77 19.14 -1.93
N ARG A 62 11.07 18.97 -1.70
CA ARG A 62 11.98 20.00 -1.22
C ARG A 62 12.16 21.14 -2.23
N ASP A 63 12.01 20.84 -3.50
CA ASP A 63 12.11 21.79 -4.61
C ASP A 63 10.75 22.34 -5.06
N LEU A 64 9.67 21.71 -4.61
CA LEU A 64 8.31 22.06 -5.00
C LEU A 64 7.77 23.19 -4.10
N THR A 65 7.57 24.39 -4.66
CA THR A 65 7.04 25.54 -3.93
C THR A 65 5.52 25.70 -4.14
N GLY A 66 4.84 26.36 -3.20
CA GLY A 66 3.43 26.71 -3.36
C GLY A 66 3.18 27.67 -4.53
N GLU A 67 4.17 28.50 -4.89
CA GLU A 67 4.11 29.36 -6.08
C GLU A 67 4.07 28.51 -7.37
N THR A 68 4.94 27.50 -7.47
CA THR A 68 4.95 26.55 -8.59
C THR A 68 3.62 25.81 -8.71
N ILE A 69 3.08 25.33 -7.58
CA ILE A 69 1.77 24.64 -7.55
C ILE A 69 0.66 25.59 -8.04
N ARG A 70 0.58 26.81 -7.50
CA ARG A 70 -0.44 27.79 -7.92
C ARG A 70 -0.31 28.16 -9.39
N LYS A 71 0.91 28.33 -9.89
CA LYS A 71 1.18 28.61 -11.29
C LYS A 71 0.62 27.51 -12.18
N HIS A 72 0.92 26.27 -11.91
CA HIS A 72 0.41 25.16 -12.72
C HIS A 72 -1.11 25.01 -12.64
N ILE A 73 -1.72 25.26 -11.47
CA ILE A 73 -3.18 25.28 -11.35
C ILE A 73 -3.78 26.44 -12.18
N ALA A 74 -3.16 27.64 -12.15
CA ALA A 74 -3.62 28.78 -12.93
C ALA A 74 -3.52 28.56 -14.44
N GLU A 75 -2.53 27.78 -14.88
CA GLU A 75 -2.31 27.43 -16.28
C GLU A 75 -3.27 26.38 -16.82
N LEU A 76 -4.06 25.69 -15.96
CA LEU A 76 -5.04 24.70 -16.39
C LEU A 76 -6.12 25.35 -17.28
N GLU A 77 -6.49 24.66 -18.36
CA GLU A 77 -7.47 25.18 -19.31
C GLU A 77 -8.81 25.53 -18.67
N ILE A 78 -9.24 24.77 -17.64
CA ILE A 78 -10.49 25.01 -16.91
C ILE A 78 -10.49 26.32 -16.13
N PHE A 79 -9.33 26.93 -15.85
CA PHE A 79 -9.18 28.19 -15.13
C PHE A 79 -8.68 29.34 -16.00
N LYS A 80 -8.49 29.15 -17.32
CA LYS A 80 -8.14 30.24 -18.20
C LYS A 80 -9.13 31.40 -18.05
N GLN A 81 -8.63 32.59 -17.71
CA GLN A 81 -9.42 33.83 -17.47
C GLN A 81 -10.37 33.74 -16.26
N LYS A 82 -10.12 32.86 -15.30
CA LYS A 82 -10.85 32.74 -14.05
C LYS A 82 -9.89 32.82 -12.88
N ASP A 83 -10.42 33.20 -11.72
CA ASP A 83 -9.68 33.13 -10.48
C ASP A 83 -9.34 31.66 -10.12
N ILE A 84 -8.16 31.46 -9.56
CA ILE A 84 -7.78 30.15 -9.03
C ILE A 84 -8.69 29.82 -7.84
N PRO A 85 -9.31 28.62 -7.83
CA PRO A 85 -10.18 28.24 -6.72
C PRO A 85 -9.39 28.10 -5.41
N GLU A 86 -10.07 28.28 -4.31
CA GLU A 86 -9.53 27.87 -3.01
C GLU A 86 -9.40 26.35 -2.97
N ILE A 87 -8.27 25.85 -2.44
CA ILE A 87 -8.03 24.42 -2.30
C ILE A 87 -8.76 23.91 -1.05
N ASP A 88 -9.65 22.94 -1.24
CA ASP A 88 -10.43 22.38 -0.15
C ASP A 88 -9.61 21.40 0.69
N LEU A 89 -8.78 20.56 0.05
CA LEU A 89 -8.04 19.50 0.73
C LEU A 89 -6.63 19.34 0.16
N ILE A 90 -5.63 19.21 1.04
CA ILE A 90 -4.34 18.60 0.72
C ILE A 90 -4.25 17.26 1.46
N ILE A 91 -4.00 16.18 0.71
CA ILE A 91 -3.63 14.89 1.26
C ILE A 91 -2.16 14.61 0.96
N GLY A 92 -1.47 13.89 1.85
CA GLY A 92 -0.10 13.46 1.60
C GLY A 92 0.33 12.31 2.50
N GLY A 93 1.18 11.44 1.94
CA GLY A 93 1.81 10.34 2.66
C GLY A 93 3.34 10.45 2.58
N PRO A 94 3.99 11.36 3.34
CA PRO A 94 5.44 11.51 3.28
C PRO A 94 6.15 10.20 3.61
N SER A 95 7.24 9.90 2.89
CA SER A 95 7.92 8.60 2.96
C SER A 95 8.23 8.17 4.39
N CYS A 96 7.88 6.93 4.71
CA CYS A 96 7.98 6.34 6.04
C CYS A 96 9.15 5.36 6.20
N GLN A 97 10.13 5.33 5.28
CA GLN A 97 11.14 4.27 5.29
C GLN A 97 11.99 4.24 6.58
N GLY A 98 12.23 5.38 7.22
CA GLY A 98 12.87 5.45 8.53
C GLY A 98 11.94 5.12 9.71
N PHE A 99 10.62 5.17 9.52
CA PHE A 99 9.61 4.95 10.56
C PHE A 99 9.09 3.50 10.64
N SER A 100 9.20 2.74 9.54
CA SER A 100 8.62 1.40 9.44
C SER A 100 9.19 0.44 10.48
N ARG A 101 8.30 -0.21 11.25
CA ARG A 101 8.67 -1.27 12.21
C ARG A 101 9.29 -2.49 11.52
N ALA A 102 9.04 -2.69 10.24
CA ALA A 102 9.66 -3.73 9.42
C ALA A 102 11.04 -3.32 8.85
N GLY A 103 11.43 -2.04 8.95
CA GLY A 103 12.70 -1.49 8.47
C GLY A 103 13.78 -1.42 9.56
N ARG A 104 14.93 -0.82 9.19
CA ARG A 104 16.07 -0.64 10.11
C ARG A 104 15.90 0.49 11.13
N ARG A 105 14.81 1.28 11.05
CA ARG A 105 14.55 2.47 11.90
C ARG A 105 15.75 3.39 11.98
N ASP A 106 16.29 3.77 10.83
CA ASP A 106 17.42 4.69 10.74
C ASP A 106 16.95 6.12 11.08
N LYS A 107 17.30 6.59 12.27
CA LYS A 107 16.94 7.93 12.73
C LYS A 107 17.61 9.05 11.93
N SER A 108 18.72 8.76 11.24
CA SER A 108 19.45 9.71 10.41
C SER A 108 18.97 9.80 8.97
N ASP A 109 17.97 9.00 8.57
CA ASP A 109 17.44 9.01 7.21
C ASP A 109 16.81 10.38 6.91
N PRO A 110 17.32 11.12 5.90
CA PRO A 110 16.82 12.46 5.57
C PRO A 110 15.34 12.47 5.15
N ARG A 111 14.78 11.31 4.78
CA ARG A 111 13.35 11.18 4.46
C ARG A 111 12.44 11.31 5.69
N ASN A 112 13.01 11.15 6.88
CA ASN A 112 12.27 11.36 8.12
C ASN A 112 11.81 12.82 8.29
N MET A 113 12.45 13.75 7.58
CA MET A 113 12.16 15.20 7.62
C MET A 113 11.08 15.62 6.61
N LEU A 114 10.62 14.73 5.73
CA LEU A 114 9.69 15.09 4.65
C LEU A 114 8.30 15.52 5.14
N PHE A 115 7.93 15.19 6.38
CA PHE A 115 6.70 15.73 6.98
C PHE A 115 6.79 17.25 7.19
N GLY A 116 8.00 17.79 7.45
CA GLY A 116 8.25 19.24 7.53
C GLY A 116 8.00 19.93 6.21
N GLU A 117 8.41 19.31 5.09
CA GLU A 117 8.10 19.80 3.74
C GLU A 117 6.59 19.79 3.45
N TYR A 118 5.89 18.79 3.93
CA TYR A 118 4.44 18.75 3.86
C TYR A 118 3.81 19.96 4.58
N VAL A 119 4.27 20.27 5.80
CA VAL A 119 3.82 21.45 6.56
C VAL A 119 4.16 22.76 5.82
N ARG A 120 5.34 22.85 5.20
CA ARG A 120 5.74 24.01 4.39
C ARG A 120 4.76 24.26 3.24
N VAL A 121 4.46 23.21 2.46
CA VAL A 121 3.51 23.34 1.35
C VAL A 121 2.11 23.72 1.83
N ILE A 122 1.64 23.18 2.97
CA ILE A 122 0.37 23.60 3.59
C ILE A 122 0.40 25.09 3.93
N ASN A 123 1.49 25.58 4.53
CA ASN A 123 1.62 27.00 4.87
C ASN A 123 1.60 27.89 3.63
N GLU A 124 2.19 27.45 2.55
CA GLU A 124 2.23 28.17 1.26
C GLU A 124 0.90 28.15 0.53
N ILE A 125 0.19 27.01 0.48
CA ILE A 125 -1.08 26.83 -0.27
C ILE A 125 -2.30 27.30 0.52
N ARG A 126 -2.31 27.09 1.83
CA ARG A 126 -3.42 27.46 2.73
C ARG A 126 -4.75 26.73 2.42
N PRO A 127 -4.76 25.38 2.30
CA PRO A 127 -6.00 24.63 2.06
C PRO A 127 -6.98 24.79 3.24
N LYS A 128 -8.25 24.41 3.04
CA LYS A 128 -9.24 24.37 4.14
C LYS A 128 -8.94 23.22 5.09
N TYR A 129 -8.69 22.03 4.55
CA TYR A 129 -8.47 20.77 5.28
C TYR A 129 -7.17 20.09 4.84
N ILE A 130 -6.63 19.29 5.73
CA ILE A 130 -5.43 18.50 5.49
C ILE A 130 -5.59 17.07 6.00
N ILE A 131 -5.02 16.11 5.28
CA ILE A 131 -4.91 14.71 5.69
C ILE A 131 -3.46 14.27 5.49
N LEU A 132 -2.80 13.82 6.57
CA LEU A 132 -1.51 13.14 6.46
C LEU A 132 -1.70 11.68 6.84
N GLU A 133 -1.26 10.78 5.94
CA GLU A 133 -1.24 9.34 6.16
C GLU A 133 0.18 8.86 6.41
N ASN A 134 0.33 7.90 7.34
CA ASN A 134 1.61 7.24 7.54
C ASN A 134 1.44 5.84 8.18
N VAL A 135 2.55 5.12 8.38
CA VAL A 135 2.58 3.87 9.13
C VAL A 135 2.53 4.12 10.64
N GLU A 136 2.08 3.13 11.41
CA GLU A 136 1.97 3.24 12.89
C GLU A 136 3.28 3.67 13.56
N GLY A 137 4.44 3.26 13.04
CA GLY A 137 5.74 3.66 13.58
C GLY A 137 6.03 5.16 13.54
N PHE A 138 5.22 5.94 12.82
CA PHE A 138 5.32 7.40 12.77
C PHE A 138 5.04 8.05 14.13
N VAL A 139 4.18 7.45 14.97
CA VAL A 139 3.84 8.01 16.28
C VAL A 139 4.98 7.88 17.31
N ASP A 140 5.83 6.87 17.16
CA ASP A 140 6.89 6.55 18.10
C ASP A 140 8.26 7.14 17.70
N MET A 141 8.35 7.79 16.53
CA MET A 141 9.61 8.36 16.06
C MET A 141 9.95 9.60 16.86
N GLN A 142 11.14 9.57 17.44
CA GLN A 142 11.70 10.67 18.22
C GLN A 142 12.78 11.40 17.45
N PHE A 143 12.79 12.71 17.57
CA PHE A 143 13.81 13.58 17.00
C PHE A 143 14.76 14.12 18.07
N MET A 144 15.99 14.41 17.63
CA MET A 144 17.03 15.03 18.45
C MET A 144 17.44 16.34 17.78
N GLY A 145 17.45 17.43 18.54
CA GLY A 145 17.86 18.75 18.02
C GLY A 145 17.01 19.26 16.85
N TYR A 146 15.73 18.87 16.77
CA TYR A 146 14.86 19.28 15.68
C TYR A 146 14.46 20.75 15.80
N VAL A 147 14.67 21.51 14.74
CA VAL A 147 14.16 22.88 14.58
C VAL A 147 13.05 22.83 13.52
N GLY A 148 11.86 23.25 13.89
CA GLY A 148 10.71 23.28 12.99
C GLY A 148 10.77 24.41 11.97
N LEU A 149 9.85 24.37 11.02
CA LEU A 149 9.65 25.39 9.99
C LEU A 149 9.40 26.78 10.62
N THR A 150 8.69 26.81 11.73
CA THR A 150 8.33 28.04 12.47
C THR A 150 9.47 28.56 13.36
N GLY A 151 10.65 27.91 13.34
CA GLY A 151 11.81 28.27 14.17
C GLY A 151 11.76 27.73 15.59
N ILE A 152 10.74 26.96 15.95
CA ILE A 152 10.64 26.31 17.26
C ILE A 152 11.69 25.21 17.36
N THR A 153 12.50 25.25 18.42
CA THR A 153 13.43 24.16 18.78
C THR A 153 12.70 23.20 19.73
N TYR A 154 12.59 21.94 19.30
CA TYR A 154 11.93 20.91 20.09
C TYR A 154 12.92 20.16 20.99
N PRO A 155 12.53 19.86 22.25
CA PRO A 155 13.37 19.05 23.15
C PRO A 155 13.72 17.69 22.53
N ASP A 156 14.90 17.19 22.89
CA ASP A 156 15.33 15.86 22.50
C ASP A 156 14.34 14.80 22.96
N GLY A 157 14.03 13.87 22.06
CA GLY A 157 13.05 12.83 22.30
C GLY A 157 11.59 13.22 21.98
N THR A 158 11.33 14.44 21.49
CA THR A 158 9.99 14.84 21.04
C THR A 158 9.55 13.96 19.88
N VAL A 159 8.34 13.41 19.98
CA VAL A 159 7.76 12.50 18.96
C VAL A 159 7.14 13.27 17.80
N THR A 160 7.11 12.64 16.63
CA THR A 160 6.62 13.26 15.38
C THR A 160 5.21 13.86 15.50
N PRO A 161 4.20 13.22 16.13
CA PRO A 161 2.87 13.82 16.25
C PRO A 161 2.86 15.15 16.99
N THR A 162 3.65 15.26 18.06
CA THR A 162 3.76 16.50 18.84
C THR A 162 4.34 17.63 18.01
N ILE A 163 5.42 17.36 17.26
CA ILE A 163 6.06 18.32 16.36
C ILE A 163 5.06 18.76 15.29
N LEU A 164 4.46 17.79 14.57
CA LEU A 164 3.53 18.06 13.48
C LEU A 164 2.35 18.93 13.92
N ARG A 165 1.74 18.61 15.06
CA ARG A 165 0.61 19.37 15.59
C ARG A 165 1.01 20.78 16.01
N SER A 166 2.18 20.94 16.64
CA SER A 166 2.72 22.24 17.03
C SER A 166 2.98 23.12 15.81
N GLU A 167 3.68 22.59 14.79
CA GLU A 167 3.97 23.32 13.55
C GLU A 167 2.70 23.74 12.81
N LEU A 168 1.71 22.83 12.71
CA LEU A 168 0.42 23.13 12.08
C LEU A 168 -0.35 24.19 12.86
N ASN A 169 -0.32 24.15 14.19
CA ASN A 169 -0.98 25.16 15.02
C ASN A 169 -0.39 26.56 14.82
N GLU A 170 0.94 26.67 14.75
CA GLU A 170 1.64 27.94 14.51
C GLU A 170 1.29 28.54 13.14
N ILE A 171 1.10 27.73 12.13
CA ILE A 171 0.69 28.20 10.79
C ILE A 171 -0.84 28.33 10.66
N GLY A 172 -1.61 28.26 11.76
CA GLY A 172 -3.04 28.57 11.81
C GLY A 172 -3.97 27.39 11.49
N TYR A 173 -3.56 26.16 11.78
CA TYR A 173 -4.40 24.97 11.71
C TYR A 173 -4.60 24.33 13.07
N ASP A 174 -5.81 23.88 13.33
CA ASP A 174 -6.11 22.96 14.41
C ASP A 174 -6.08 21.52 13.88
N THR A 175 -5.79 20.56 14.75
CA THR A 175 -5.68 19.14 14.39
C THR A 175 -6.45 18.27 15.37
N LEU A 176 -7.06 17.19 14.85
CA LEU A 176 -7.58 16.12 15.69
C LEU A 176 -6.43 15.29 16.31
N GLU A 177 -6.73 14.57 17.39
CA GLU A 177 -5.83 13.52 17.85
C GLU A 177 -5.70 12.45 16.77
N PRO A 178 -4.47 12.06 16.37
CA PRO A 178 -4.29 11.10 15.29
C PRO A 178 -4.87 9.72 15.64
N ARG A 179 -5.52 9.08 14.67
CA ARG A 179 -6.10 7.74 14.84
C ARG A 179 -5.42 6.72 13.93
N VAL A 180 -5.24 5.51 14.47
CA VAL A 180 -4.89 4.33 13.67
C VAL A 180 -6.18 3.73 13.14
N LEU A 181 -6.30 3.68 11.80
CA LEU A 181 -7.42 3.05 11.10
C LEU A 181 -6.94 1.75 10.45
N ASN A 182 -7.75 0.69 10.58
CA ASN A 182 -7.50 -0.56 9.88
C ASN A 182 -8.31 -0.60 8.59
N ALA A 183 -7.64 -0.71 7.45
CA ALA A 183 -8.30 -0.72 6.14
C ALA A 183 -9.40 -1.81 6.02
N ALA A 184 -9.24 -2.94 6.72
CA ALA A 184 -10.26 -4.01 6.73
C ALA A 184 -11.62 -3.56 7.29
N ASP A 185 -11.67 -2.51 8.10
CA ASP A 185 -12.89 -1.96 8.68
C ASP A 185 -13.67 -1.08 7.69
N PHE A 186 -13.07 -0.81 6.53
CA PHE A 186 -13.60 0.03 5.44
C PHE A 186 -13.77 -0.73 4.12
N GLY A 187 -13.98 -2.05 4.18
CA GLY A 187 -14.23 -2.89 3.01
C GLY A 187 -12.99 -3.22 2.17
N VAL A 188 -11.79 -3.02 2.70
CA VAL A 188 -10.55 -3.48 2.07
C VAL A 188 -10.25 -4.92 2.52
N PRO A 189 -10.00 -5.89 1.63
CA PRO A 189 -9.72 -7.28 2.02
C PRO A 189 -8.28 -7.46 2.55
N GLN A 190 -7.84 -6.52 3.41
CA GLN A 190 -6.49 -6.46 3.95
C GLN A 190 -6.45 -5.88 5.35
N ARG A 191 -5.76 -6.54 6.26
CA ARG A 191 -5.37 -5.98 7.56
C ARG A 191 -4.19 -5.05 7.37
N ARG A 192 -4.48 -3.75 7.23
CA ARG A 192 -3.49 -2.69 7.03
C ARG A 192 -3.80 -1.51 7.93
N ASN A 193 -3.03 -1.36 8.97
CA ASN A 193 -3.14 -0.23 9.88
C ASN A 193 -2.40 0.98 9.32
N ARG A 194 -3.06 2.15 9.38
CA ARG A 194 -2.47 3.43 9.02
C ARG A 194 -2.83 4.47 10.04
N ILE A 195 -1.84 5.27 10.41
CA ILE A 195 -2.09 6.47 11.20
C ILE A 195 -2.59 7.58 10.28
N ILE A 196 -3.70 8.16 10.65
CA ILE A 196 -4.30 9.30 9.92
C ILE A 196 -4.29 10.52 10.83
N PHE A 197 -3.75 11.62 10.31
CA PHE A 197 -3.84 12.94 10.89
C PHE A 197 -4.82 13.76 10.07
N MET A 198 -5.80 14.35 10.74
CA MET A 198 -6.72 15.29 10.12
C MET A 198 -6.56 16.65 10.77
N GLY A 199 -6.45 17.68 9.94
CA GLY A 199 -6.37 19.06 10.39
C GLY A 199 -7.26 19.96 9.55
N TYR A 200 -7.55 21.13 10.08
CA TYR A 200 -8.41 22.12 9.46
C TYR A 200 -7.93 23.54 9.81
N ARG A 201 -8.13 24.47 8.89
CA ARG A 201 -7.78 25.87 9.11
C ARG A 201 -8.63 26.43 10.24
N LYS A 202 -8.02 27.18 11.17
CA LYS A 202 -8.72 27.78 12.31
C LYS A 202 -9.94 28.57 11.88
N GLY A 203 -11.05 28.36 12.57
CA GLY A 203 -12.35 28.98 12.27
C GLY A 203 -13.26 28.19 11.33
N LEU A 204 -12.80 27.07 10.78
CA LEU A 204 -13.62 26.13 10.02
C LEU A 204 -14.22 25.04 10.94
N THR A 205 -15.24 24.36 10.45
CA THR A 205 -15.84 23.20 11.13
C THR A 205 -14.82 22.06 11.25
N PRO A 206 -14.54 21.52 12.45
CA PRO A 206 -13.67 20.37 12.59
C PRO A 206 -14.25 19.14 11.89
N PRO A 207 -13.40 18.35 11.16
CA PRO A 207 -13.82 17.07 10.63
C PRO A 207 -13.97 16.03 11.74
N GLU A 208 -14.53 14.87 11.38
CA GLU A 208 -14.55 13.70 12.25
C GLU A 208 -13.75 12.55 11.61
N TYR A 209 -13.35 11.55 12.40
CA TYR A 209 -12.81 10.31 11.83
C TYR A 209 -13.94 9.39 11.40
N PRO A 210 -13.78 8.68 10.27
CA PRO A 210 -14.79 7.76 9.81
C PRO A 210 -15.00 6.61 10.81
N GLU A 211 -16.25 6.26 11.04
CA GLU A 211 -16.60 5.07 11.78
C GLU A 211 -16.45 3.82 10.89
N PRO A 212 -16.06 2.66 11.45
CA PRO A 212 -15.97 1.40 10.72
C PRO A 212 -17.28 1.08 9.98
N THR A 213 -17.19 0.85 8.68
CA THR A 213 -18.34 0.46 7.84
C THR A 213 -18.56 -1.05 7.81
N VAL A 214 -17.54 -1.82 8.24
CA VAL A 214 -17.55 -3.29 8.25
C VAL A 214 -17.18 -3.79 9.64
N LYS A 215 -18.02 -4.63 10.22
CA LYS A 215 -17.74 -5.28 11.50
C LYS A 215 -16.65 -6.34 11.35
N PRO A 216 -15.86 -6.64 12.41
CA PRO A 216 -14.75 -7.59 12.34
C PRO A 216 -15.11 -8.97 11.77
N GLU A 217 -16.30 -9.49 12.10
CA GLU A 217 -16.81 -10.78 11.63
C GLU A 217 -17.21 -10.79 10.14
N ASN A 218 -17.44 -9.62 9.55
CA ASN A 218 -17.87 -9.44 8.15
C ASN A 218 -16.74 -8.88 7.26
N ARG A 219 -15.51 -8.81 7.76
CA ARG A 219 -14.38 -8.35 6.96
C ARG A 219 -14.18 -9.22 5.74
N LEU A 220 -13.94 -8.59 4.60
CA LEU A 220 -13.67 -9.27 3.34
C LEU A 220 -12.41 -10.14 3.43
N THR A 221 -12.49 -11.33 2.87
CA THR A 221 -11.43 -12.33 2.87
C THR A 221 -10.65 -12.33 1.55
N LEU A 222 -9.56 -13.09 1.49
CA LEU A 222 -8.86 -13.32 0.22
C LEU A 222 -9.75 -14.00 -0.82
N LEU A 223 -10.62 -14.91 -0.40
CA LEU A 223 -11.58 -15.56 -1.30
C LEU A 223 -12.50 -14.50 -1.93
N ASP A 224 -13.02 -13.57 -1.12
CA ASP A 224 -13.87 -12.48 -1.61
C ASP A 224 -13.13 -11.58 -2.62
N ALA A 225 -11.83 -11.40 -2.45
CA ALA A 225 -11.04 -10.48 -3.27
C ALA A 225 -10.52 -11.09 -4.58
N ILE A 226 -9.98 -12.30 -4.52
CA ILE A 226 -9.16 -12.88 -5.59
C ILE A 226 -9.50 -14.34 -5.92
N GLY A 227 -10.60 -14.88 -5.39
CA GLY A 227 -11.02 -16.27 -5.68
C GLY A 227 -11.26 -16.53 -7.16
N ASP A 228 -11.75 -15.55 -7.90
CA ASP A 228 -11.94 -15.56 -9.35
C ASP A 228 -10.64 -15.54 -10.16
N LEU A 229 -9.50 -15.21 -9.54
CA LEU A 229 -8.17 -15.18 -10.16
C LEU A 229 -7.38 -16.48 -9.99
N ILE A 230 -7.95 -17.52 -9.37
CA ILE A 230 -7.34 -18.86 -9.32
C ILE A 230 -7.09 -19.35 -10.75
N THR A 231 -5.84 -19.75 -11.05
CA THR A 231 -5.42 -20.06 -12.43
C THR A 231 -5.98 -21.36 -12.97
N ASP A 232 -6.14 -22.39 -12.11
CA ASP A 232 -6.77 -23.65 -12.46
C ASP A 232 -8.30 -23.47 -12.56
N PRO A 233 -8.91 -23.63 -13.77
CA PRO A 233 -10.34 -23.44 -13.97
C PRO A 233 -11.24 -24.38 -13.15
N LEU A 234 -10.84 -25.64 -12.97
CA LEU A 234 -11.61 -26.63 -12.20
C LEU A 234 -11.58 -26.29 -10.71
N LYS A 235 -10.40 -25.95 -10.21
CA LYS A 235 -10.23 -25.50 -8.82
C LYS A 235 -10.98 -24.21 -8.56
N ARG A 236 -10.90 -23.25 -9.49
CA ARG A 236 -11.64 -22.00 -9.41
C ARG A 236 -13.16 -22.24 -9.38
N ALA A 237 -13.69 -23.06 -10.28
CA ALA A 237 -15.12 -23.37 -10.32
C ALA A 237 -15.62 -24.06 -9.04
N SER A 238 -14.75 -24.85 -8.39
CA SER A 238 -15.09 -25.50 -7.11
C SER A 238 -15.05 -24.52 -5.92
N ILE A 239 -14.08 -23.60 -5.89
CA ILE A 239 -13.81 -22.71 -4.74
C ILE A 239 -14.63 -21.42 -4.84
N ASN A 240 -14.72 -20.84 -6.03
CA ASN A 240 -15.40 -19.56 -6.31
C ASN A 240 -16.33 -19.73 -7.53
N PRO A 241 -17.43 -20.50 -7.38
CA PRO A 241 -18.35 -20.81 -8.50
C PRO A 241 -19.06 -19.57 -9.05
N HIS A 242 -19.25 -18.56 -8.21
CA HIS A 242 -19.86 -17.28 -8.58
C HIS A 242 -19.01 -16.12 -8.09
N PRO A 243 -18.82 -15.05 -8.88
CA PRO A 243 -18.15 -13.86 -8.43
C PRO A 243 -18.80 -13.24 -7.20
N THR A 244 -17.99 -12.82 -6.23
CA THR A 244 -18.48 -12.06 -5.08
C THR A 244 -18.80 -10.62 -5.49
N GLN A 245 -19.56 -9.89 -4.66
CA GLN A 245 -19.85 -8.49 -4.92
C GLN A 245 -18.57 -7.67 -5.03
N TYR A 246 -17.57 -7.92 -4.19
CA TYR A 246 -16.28 -7.24 -4.25
C TYR A 246 -15.54 -7.47 -5.58
N GLN A 247 -15.58 -8.70 -6.12
CA GLN A 247 -14.99 -9.02 -7.43
C GLN A 247 -15.74 -8.29 -8.55
N LEU A 248 -17.07 -8.29 -8.51
CA LEU A 248 -17.91 -7.55 -9.48
C LEU A 248 -17.62 -6.05 -9.44
N ASP A 249 -17.53 -5.45 -8.25
CA ASP A 249 -17.19 -4.04 -8.10
C ASP A 249 -15.78 -3.74 -8.64
N SER A 250 -14.81 -4.66 -8.43
CA SER A 250 -13.45 -4.50 -8.96
C SER A 250 -13.42 -4.55 -10.49
N ILE A 251 -14.23 -5.42 -11.11
CA ILE A 251 -14.35 -5.57 -12.57
C ILE A 251 -15.08 -4.37 -13.18
N ASN A 252 -16.19 -3.95 -12.57
CA ASN A 252 -17.03 -2.87 -13.09
C ASN A 252 -16.44 -1.48 -12.82
N GLY A 253 -15.52 -1.38 -11.86
CA GLY A 253 -14.91 -0.15 -11.41
C GLY A 253 -15.72 0.56 -10.32
N ARG A 254 -15.02 1.25 -9.42
CA ARG A 254 -15.56 2.08 -8.33
C ARG A 254 -15.27 3.56 -8.55
N THR A 255 -14.16 3.85 -9.25
CA THR A 255 -13.68 5.22 -9.44
C THR A 255 -14.35 5.82 -10.68
N PRO A 256 -15.14 6.90 -10.52
CA PRO A 256 -15.81 7.55 -11.64
C PRO A 256 -14.83 8.37 -12.49
N THR A 257 -15.12 8.48 -13.77
CA THR A 257 -14.53 9.47 -14.66
C THR A 257 -15.05 10.87 -14.33
N VAL A 258 -14.49 11.89 -14.97
CA VAL A 258 -15.02 13.27 -14.88
C VAL A 258 -16.47 13.36 -15.35
N ASP A 259 -16.98 12.41 -16.14
CA ASP A 259 -18.37 12.33 -16.59
C ASP A 259 -19.28 11.58 -15.57
N GLY A 260 -18.72 11.14 -14.44
CA GLY A 260 -19.47 10.52 -13.35
C GLY A 260 -19.68 9.01 -13.47
N ASN A 261 -19.17 8.35 -14.51
CA ASN A 261 -19.33 6.91 -14.70
C ASN A 261 -18.03 6.17 -14.36
N PRO A 262 -18.07 5.06 -13.60
CA PRO A 262 -16.90 4.22 -13.38
C PRO A 262 -16.46 3.52 -14.67
N ILE A 263 -15.17 3.13 -14.73
CA ILE A 263 -14.59 2.47 -15.91
C ILE A 263 -14.53 0.96 -15.64
N PRO A 264 -15.33 0.16 -16.35
CA PRO A 264 -15.19 -1.30 -16.28
C PRO A 264 -13.88 -1.75 -16.92
N ALA A 265 -13.31 -2.81 -16.39
CA ALA A 265 -12.11 -3.41 -16.96
C ALA A 265 -12.44 -4.11 -18.30
N LYS A 266 -11.89 -3.61 -19.40
CA LYS A 266 -12.00 -4.26 -20.71
C LYS A 266 -11.14 -5.53 -20.81
N LYS A 267 -10.02 -5.52 -20.11
CA LYS A 267 -9.04 -6.61 -20.04
C LYS A 267 -8.38 -6.58 -18.67
N LEU A 268 -8.17 -7.74 -18.10
CA LEU A 268 -7.41 -7.85 -16.85
C LEU A 268 -5.92 -7.76 -17.14
N THR A 269 -5.25 -6.78 -16.57
CA THR A 269 -3.80 -6.52 -16.69
C THR A 269 -3.05 -6.86 -15.42
N ASN A 270 -1.71 -6.88 -15.47
CA ASN A 270 -0.83 -7.16 -14.33
C ASN A 270 -1.01 -8.56 -13.72
N THR A 271 -1.41 -9.54 -14.55
CA THR A 271 -1.71 -10.91 -14.16
C THR A 271 -0.52 -11.86 -14.30
N GLU A 272 0.63 -11.38 -14.77
CA GLU A 272 1.81 -12.20 -14.99
C GLU A 272 2.26 -12.87 -13.69
N LEU A 273 2.38 -14.20 -13.76
CA LEU A 273 2.78 -14.99 -12.61
C LEU A 273 4.30 -14.97 -12.43
N PRO A 274 4.77 -14.97 -11.17
CA PRO A 274 6.20 -15.16 -10.89
C PRO A 274 6.68 -16.54 -11.35
N LYS A 275 7.82 -16.57 -12.04
CA LYS A 275 8.49 -17.83 -12.37
C LYS A 275 9.23 -18.36 -11.15
N GLN A 276 8.99 -19.61 -10.80
CA GLN A 276 9.60 -20.28 -9.66
C GLN A 276 10.17 -21.62 -10.08
N THR A 277 11.32 -21.97 -9.49
CA THR A 277 11.93 -23.30 -9.66
C THR A 277 11.10 -24.36 -8.93
N ASP A 278 11.31 -25.63 -9.29
CA ASP A 278 10.63 -26.75 -8.63
C ASP A 278 10.91 -26.79 -7.13
N ILE A 279 12.16 -26.57 -6.73
CA ILE A 279 12.55 -26.44 -5.32
C ILE A 279 11.69 -25.38 -4.58
N VAL A 280 11.44 -24.23 -5.20
CA VAL A 280 10.64 -23.17 -4.59
C VAL A 280 9.17 -23.57 -4.52
N ARG A 281 8.64 -24.18 -5.57
CA ARG A 281 7.25 -24.68 -5.60
C ARG A 281 7.02 -25.77 -4.54
N GLU A 282 7.88 -26.76 -4.47
CA GLU A 282 7.80 -27.83 -3.49
C GLU A 282 7.93 -27.29 -2.05
N ARG A 283 8.80 -26.29 -1.80
CA ARG A 283 8.83 -25.59 -0.50
C ARG A 283 7.51 -24.92 -0.15
N PHE A 284 6.89 -24.28 -1.14
CA PHE A 284 5.60 -23.64 -0.91
C PHE A 284 4.49 -24.64 -0.60
N ASP A 285 4.52 -25.82 -1.22
CA ASP A 285 3.57 -26.91 -0.93
C ASP A 285 3.61 -27.38 0.52
N LEU A 286 4.74 -27.22 1.19
CA LEU A 286 4.89 -27.62 2.59
C LEU A 286 4.10 -26.73 3.56
N PHE A 287 3.75 -25.50 3.19
CA PHE A 287 3.02 -24.57 4.05
C PHE A 287 1.52 -24.90 4.10
N LEU A 288 0.97 -24.95 5.29
CA LEU A 288 -0.47 -24.97 5.51
C LEU A 288 -1.07 -23.55 5.34
N PRO A 289 -2.36 -23.41 5.01
CA PRO A 289 -3.03 -22.12 4.99
C PRO A 289 -2.89 -21.37 6.34
N GLY A 290 -2.42 -20.12 6.28
CA GLY A 290 -2.15 -19.30 7.48
C GLY A 290 -0.79 -19.55 8.14
N GLU A 291 -0.02 -20.54 7.72
CA GLU A 291 1.24 -20.92 8.35
C GLU A 291 2.39 -20.00 7.95
N SER A 292 3.17 -19.56 8.94
CA SER A 292 4.42 -18.82 8.75
C SER A 292 5.63 -19.76 8.61
N GLY A 293 6.72 -19.27 8.04
CA GLY A 293 7.99 -20.02 7.95
C GLY A 293 8.54 -20.43 9.32
N SER A 294 8.30 -19.63 10.36
CA SER A 294 8.66 -20.00 11.74
C SER A 294 7.86 -21.20 12.23
N ASN A 295 6.54 -21.21 11.99
CA ASN A 295 5.65 -22.29 12.41
C ASN A 295 5.93 -23.57 11.62
N LEU A 296 6.14 -23.44 10.30
CA LEU A 296 6.53 -24.58 9.47
C LEU A 296 7.86 -25.18 9.96
N LYS A 297 8.87 -24.36 10.25
CA LYS A 297 10.15 -24.84 10.79
C LYS A 297 9.95 -25.61 12.10
N LYS A 298 9.14 -25.06 13.01
CA LYS A 298 8.79 -25.71 14.27
C LYS A 298 8.09 -27.06 14.03
N ARG A 299 7.11 -27.11 13.09
CA ARG A 299 6.41 -28.32 12.70
C ARG A 299 7.36 -29.40 12.14
N VAL A 300 8.30 -29.02 11.27
CA VAL A 300 9.32 -29.93 10.74
C VAL A 300 10.16 -30.55 11.86
N MET A 301 10.58 -29.76 12.85
CA MET A 301 11.47 -30.20 13.94
C MET A 301 10.74 -31.02 15.00
N GLU A 302 9.50 -30.65 15.36
CA GLU A 302 8.79 -31.19 16.52
C GLU A 302 7.80 -32.33 16.14
N ILE A 303 7.30 -32.33 14.91
CA ILE A 303 6.26 -33.29 14.45
C ILE A 303 6.80 -34.14 13.30
N GLY A 304 7.58 -33.53 12.42
CA GLY A 304 7.97 -34.10 11.13
C GLY A 304 7.02 -33.72 9.99
N ILE A 305 7.46 -33.96 8.77
CA ILE A 305 6.73 -33.72 7.53
C ILE A 305 7.10 -34.73 6.46
N ASP A 306 6.13 -35.30 5.78
CA ASP A 306 6.37 -36.19 4.66
C ASP A 306 6.72 -35.38 3.41
N ILE A 307 7.88 -35.67 2.83
CA ILE A 307 8.40 -35.05 1.61
C ILE A 307 8.63 -36.06 0.48
N SER A 308 8.10 -37.27 0.61
CA SER A 308 8.30 -38.37 -0.35
C SER A 308 7.83 -38.03 -1.78
N ASP A 309 6.90 -37.09 -1.91
CA ASP A 309 6.39 -36.55 -3.18
C ASP A 309 7.10 -35.24 -3.64
N LYS A 310 8.26 -34.89 -3.05
CA LYS A 310 9.01 -33.65 -3.29
C LYS A 310 10.42 -33.93 -3.81
N PRO A 311 10.56 -34.42 -5.07
CA PRO A 311 11.85 -34.90 -5.60
C PRO A 311 12.94 -33.82 -5.63
N ALA A 312 12.60 -32.57 -5.97
CA ALA A 312 13.58 -31.48 -6.00
C ALA A 312 14.11 -31.11 -4.60
N LEU A 313 13.28 -31.21 -3.57
CA LEU A 313 13.71 -30.99 -2.19
C LEU A 313 14.52 -32.16 -1.66
N ILE A 314 14.17 -33.40 -2.01
CA ILE A 314 14.92 -34.59 -1.64
C ILE A 314 16.34 -34.51 -2.25
N GLU A 315 16.46 -34.21 -3.54
CA GLU A 315 17.74 -34.03 -4.21
C GLU A 315 18.58 -32.93 -3.57
N LEU A 316 18.00 -31.75 -3.33
CA LEU A 316 18.67 -30.62 -2.65
C LEU A 316 19.21 -31.05 -1.29
N CYS A 317 18.37 -31.67 -0.47
CA CYS A 317 18.74 -32.07 0.90
C CYS A 317 19.78 -33.21 0.89
N SER A 318 19.65 -34.19 0.01
CA SER A 318 20.63 -35.28 -0.18
C SER A 318 22.02 -34.72 -0.50
N ASN A 319 22.11 -33.81 -1.45
CA ASN A 319 23.36 -33.17 -1.84
C ASN A 319 23.95 -32.29 -0.75
N THR A 320 23.12 -31.56 -0.02
CA THR A 320 23.58 -30.59 1.00
C THR A 320 23.95 -31.26 2.32
N LEU A 321 23.20 -32.30 2.71
CA LEU A 321 23.39 -33.02 3.99
C LEU A 321 24.27 -34.25 3.82
N ASN A 322 24.64 -34.62 2.56
CA ASN A 322 25.38 -35.83 2.22
C ASN A 322 24.71 -37.12 2.73
N LEU A 323 23.40 -37.25 2.46
CA LEU A 323 22.56 -38.38 2.83
C LEU A 323 21.94 -39.03 1.60
N GLN A 324 21.58 -40.31 1.71
CA GLN A 324 20.81 -40.97 0.64
C GLN A 324 19.36 -40.46 0.61
N PRO A 325 18.68 -40.46 -0.55
CA PRO A 325 17.28 -39.97 -0.67
C PRO A 325 16.32 -40.55 0.38
N GLU A 326 16.43 -41.86 0.65
CA GLU A 326 15.58 -42.57 1.63
C GLU A 326 15.85 -42.09 3.06
N ASP A 327 17.10 -41.78 3.40
CA ASP A 327 17.49 -41.24 4.71
C ASP A 327 16.96 -39.81 4.87
N VAL A 328 16.98 -39.01 3.81
CA VAL A 328 16.42 -37.64 3.80
C VAL A 328 14.90 -37.68 4.06
N ILE A 329 14.17 -38.57 3.38
CA ILE A 329 12.73 -38.75 3.59
C ILE A 329 12.48 -39.14 5.06
N THR A 330 13.22 -40.10 5.57
CA THR A 330 13.10 -40.60 6.95
C THR A 330 13.42 -39.50 7.96
N LEU A 331 14.50 -38.72 7.73
CA LEU A 331 14.91 -37.61 8.59
C LEU A 331 13.80 -36.60 8.81
N PHE A 332 13.08 -36.21 7.75
CA PHE A 332 12.05 -35.19 7.86
C PHE A 332 10.65 -35.76 8.20
N LYS A 333 10.40 -37.03 7.98
CA LYS A 333 9.11 -37.67 8.23
C LYS A 333 8.78 -37.73 9.73
N TYR A 334 9.81 -37.81 10.59
CA TYR A 334 9.65 -37.95 12.04
C TYR A 334 10.22 -36.73 12.78
N PRO A 335 9.80 -36.48 14.04
CA PRO A 335 10.40 -35.43 14.86
C PRO A 335 11.88 -35.69 15.10
N GLY A 336 12.67 -34.60 15.25
CA GLY A 336 14.08 -34.69 15.59
C GLY A 336 15.03 -34.04 14.59
N ALA A 337 14.58 -33.51 13.46
CA ALA A 337 15.41 -32.71 12.56
C ALA A 337 15.98 -31.49 13.31
N THR A 338 17.29 -31.23 13.15
CA THR A 338 17.92 -30.04 13.76
C THR A 338 17.47 -28.76 13.03
N LYS A 339 17.72 -27.62 13.66
CA LYS A 339 17.45 -26.31 13.06
C LYS A 339 18.19 -26.14 11.73
N GLU A 340 19.45 -26.55 11.66
CA GLU A 340 20.28 -26.46 10.48
C GLU A 340 19.74 -27.33 9.35
N GLN A 341 19.33 -28.57 9.65
CA GLN A 341 18.68 -29.47 8.69
C GLN A 341 17.35 -28.89 8.18
N ALA A 342 16.50 -28.37 9.08
CA ALA A 342 15.26 -27.70 8.69
C ALA A 342 15.52 -26.45 7.84
N GLU A 343 16.62 -25.73 8.04
CA GLU A 343 17.00 -24.58 7.20
C GLU A 343 17.50 -24.97 5.80
N VAL A 344 18.04 -26.16 5.63
CA VAL A 344 18.34 -26.71 4.29
C VAL A 344 17.04 -26.98 3.54
N LEU A 345 16.08 -27.62 4.17
CA LEU A 345 14.78 -27.92 3.59
C LEU A 345 14.01 -26.63 3.26
N LEU A 346 13.92 -25.66 4.19
CA LEU A 346 12.99 -24.54 4.14
C LEU A 346 13.61 -23.21 3.70
N THR A 347 14.80 -22.90 4.08
CA THR A 347 15.52 -21.61 4.06
C THR A 347 15.51 -20.88 5.41
N LYS A 348 16.36 -19.84 5.51
CA LYS A 348 16.41 -18.96 6.71
C LYS A 348 15.29 -17.92 6.77
N LYS A 349 14.42 -17.84 5.74
CA LYS A 349 13.38 -16.81 5.62
C LYS A 349 12.14 -17.13 6.45
N ASN A 350 12.17 -16.76 7.73
CA ASN A 350 11.11 -17.08 8.70
C ASN A 350 9.81 -16.29 8.52
N ILE A 351 9.88 -15.13 7.86
CA ILE A 351 8.73 -14.23 7.67
C ILE A 351 7.77 -14.67 6.55
N ARG A 352 8.21 -15.60 5.68
CA ARG A 352 7.35 -16.10 4.60
C ARG A 352 6.09 -16.75 5.18
N GLN A 353 4.95 -16.52 4.53
CA GLN A 353 3.67 -17.02 4.99
C GLN A 353 2.78 -17.44 3.81
N ARG A 354 2.10 -18.58 3.91
CA ARG A 354 0.94 -18.89 3.06
C ARG A 354 -0.28 -18.21 3.67
N TRP A 355 -0.93 -17.34 2.91
CA TRP A 355 -2.12 -16.68 3.43
C TRP A 355 -3.29 -17.66 3.56
N ALA A 356 -4.20 -17.36 4.51
CA ALA A 356 -5.43 -18.14 4.70
C ALA A 356 -6.55 -17.60 3.80
N PRO A 357 -7.25 -18.44 3.02
CA PRO A 357 -8.26 -17.97 2.06
C PRO A 357 -9.47 -17.30 2.70
N ASN A 358 -9.82 -17.68 3.93
CA ASN A 358 -10.97 -17.23 4.71
C ASN A 358 -10.65 -16.07 5.68
N GLN A 359 -9.56 -15.36 5.45
CA GLN A 359 -9.14 -14.21 6.23
C GLN A 359 -8.79 -13.03 5.30
N PRO A 360 -8.91 -11.77 5.77
CA PRO A 360 -8.29 -10.65 5.09
C PRO A 360 -6.78 -10.90 4.92
N SER A 361 -6.19 -10.44 3.84
CA SER A 361 -4.74 -10.53 3.65
C SER A 361 -3.98 -9.86 4.80
N ALA A 362 -2.74 -10.26 5.03
CA ALA A 362 -1.80 -9.43 5.76
C ALA A 362 -1.47 -8.17 4.96
N THR A 363 -0.75 -7.22 5.58
CA THR A 363 -0.33 -6.00 4.88
C THR A 363 0.46 -6.33 3.62
N VAL A 364 -0.06 -5.90 2.47
CA VAL A 364 0.63 -5.99 1.17
C VAL A 364 1.92 -5.17 1.24
N VAL A 365 3.03 -5.83 0.90
CA VAL A 365 4.38 -5.25 0.94
C VAL A 365 4.94 -5.04 -0.46
N THR A 366 6.08 -4.33 -0.54
CA THR A 366 6.74 -3.96 -1.79
C THR A 366 7.51 -5.11 -2.47
N ILE A 367 7.54 -6.29 -1.84
CA ILE A 367 8.27 -7.48 -2.31
C ILE A 367 7.30 -8.66 -2.39
N ALA A 368 7.15 -9.23 -3.57
CA ALA A 368 6.24 -10.36 -3.80
C ALA A 368 6.61 -11.66 -3.06
N ASP A 369 7.89 -11.83 -2.67
CA ASP A 369 8.45 -13.11 -2.23
C ASP A 369 8.06 -13.54 -0.81
N ASP A 370 7.44 -12.66 -0.03
CA ASP A 370 7.14 -12.92 1.38
C ASP A 370 5.84 -13.69 1.59
N TYR A 371 4.97 -13.69 0.58
CA TYR A 371 3.65 -14.28 0.70
C TYR A 371 3.37 -15.33 -0.38
N ILE A 372 2.79 -16.45 0.05
CA ILE A 372 2.40 -17.58 -0.80
C ILE A 372 0.90 -17.52 -1.01
N ASN A 373 0.47 -17.71 -2.26
CA ASN A 373 -0.94 -17.79 -2.64
C ASN A 373 -1.64 -18.92 -1.86
N PRO A 374 -2.87 -18.70 -1.36
CA PRO A 374 -3.58 -19.70 -0.55
C PRO A 374 -3.85 -21.02 -1.30
N TRP A 375 -4.05 -20.96 -2.59
CA TRP A 375 -4.50 -22.11 -3.40
C TRP A 375 -3.43 -22.71 -4.30
N GLU A 376 -2.33 -21.97 -4.54
CA GLU A 376 -1.31 -22.32 -5.53
C GLU A 376 0.09 -22.14 -4.95
N SER A 377 1.03 -22.99 -5.35
CA SER A 377 2.40 -22.96 -4.82
C SER A 377 3.26 -21.94 -5.55
N ARG A 378 2.83 -20.68 -5.48
CA ARG A 378 3.46 -19.49 -6.04
C ARG A 378 3.24 -18.27 -5.16
N THR A 379 3.96 -17.22 -5.43
CA THR A 379 3.65 -15.90 -4.89
C THR A 379 2.59 -15.22 -5.74
N PHE A 380 2.10 -14.07 -5.27
CA PHE A 380 1.00 -13.36 -5.91
C PHE A 380 1.42 -12.63 -7.18
N SER A 381 0.52 -12.46 -8.13
CA SER A 381 0.63 -11.48 -9.22
C SER A 381 0.41 -10.06 -8.70
N VAL A 382 0.79 -9.06 -9.51
CA VAL A 382 0.53 -7.64 -9.17
C VAL A 382 -0.98 -7.37 -9.06
N ARG A 383 -1.80 -7.98 -9.95
CA ARG A 383 -3.25 -7.84 -9.93
C ARG A 383 -3.89 -8.38 -8.65
N GLU A 384 -3.47 -9.55 -8.20
CA GLU A 384 -3.96 -10.11 -6.94
C GLU A 384 -3.65 -9.20 -5.75
N MET A 385 -2.43 -8.64 -5.70
CA MET A 385 -2.05 -7.67 -4.67
C MET A 385 -2.84 -6.36 -4.79
N ALA A 386 -3.08 -5.87 -6.02
CA ALA A 386 -3.87 -4.66 -6.28
C ALA A 386 -5.33 -4.84 -5.81
N ARG A 387 -5.95 -6.00 -6.06
CA ARG A 387 -7.28 -6.34 -5.53
C ARG A 387 -7.29 -6.35 -3.99
N CYS A 388 -6.25 -6.90 -3.34
CA CYS A 388 -6.12 -6.83 -1.88
C CYS A 388 -5.97 -5.39 -1.35
N GLN A 389 -5.50 -4.46 -2.18
CA GLN A 389 -5.40 -3.01 -1.88
C GLN A 389 -6.64 -2.21 -2.31
N SER A 390 -7.69 -2.85 -2.79
CA SER A 390 -8.93 -2.24 -3.30
C SER A 390 -8.78 -1.38 -4.57
N PHE A 391 -7.76 -1.62 -5.39
CA PHE A 391 -7.71 -1.04 -6.74
C PHE A 391 -8.67 -1.76 -7.69
N ASP A 392 -9.31 -1.01 -8.56
CA ASP A 392 -10.16 -1.55 -9.62
C ASP A 392 -9.34 -2.28 -10.69
N ASP A 393 -9.96 -3.22 -11.41
CA ASP A 393 -9.28 -3.98 -12.47
C ASP A 393 -8.94 -3.14 -13.71
N SER A 394 -9.64 -2.02 -13.89
CA SER A 394 -9.30 -1.03 -14.91
C SER A 394 -8.04 -0.22 -14.60
N PHE A 395 -7.58 -0.23 -13.34
CA PHE A 395 -6.33 0.42 -12.95
C PHE A 395 -5.13 -0.42 -13.40
N GLU A 396 -4.29 0.12 -14.27
CA GLU A 396 -3.11 -0.56 -14.79
C GLU A 396 -1.82 -0.01 -14.17
N PHE A 397 -1.03 -0.88 -13.54
CA PHE A 397 0.30 -0.54 -13.04
C PHE A 397 1.32 -0.71 -14.16
N LEU A 398 2.03 0.37 -14.49
CA LEU A 398 2.98 0.40 -15.60
C LEU A 398 4.44 0.31 -15.12
N GLY A 399 5.35 0.15 -16.07
CA GLY A 399 6.77 0.02 -15.79
C GLY A 399 7.20 -1.41 -15.47
N LYS A 400 8.38 -1.57 -14.87
CA LYS A 400 8.93 -2.87 -14.49
C LYS A 400 8.07 -3.54 -13.42
N ARG A 401 7.84 -4.85 -13.54
CA ARG A 401 7.08 -5.60 -12.54
C ARG A 401 7.81 -5.68 -11.20
N THR A 402 9.12 -5.95 -11.22
CA THR A 402 9.96 -6.09 -10.03
C THR A 402 11.37 -5.56 -10.30
N THR A 403 12.09 -5.24 -9.24
CA THR A 403 13.49 -4.81 -9.28
C THR A 403 14.28 -5.54 -8.21
N GLY A 404 15.51 -5.95 -8.55
CA GLY A 404 16.44 -6.68 -7.67
C GLY A 404 17.63 -5.83 -7.20
N GLY A 405 18.35 -6.33 -6.19
CA GLY A 405 19.63 -5.77 -5.74
C GLY A 405 19.54 -4.32 -5.22
N LEU A 406 20.58 -3.52 -5.50
CA LEU A 406 20.71 -2.14 -5.03
C LEU A 406 19.67 -1.20 -5.64
N LEU A 407 19.15 -1.51 -6.84
CA LEU A 407 18.13 -0.70 -7.52
C LEU A 407 16.81 -0.65 -6.76
N ARG A 408 16.52 -1.59 -5.87
CA ARG A 408 15.32 -1.57 -4.99
C ARG A 408 15.17 -0.30 -4.17
N ARG A 409 16.27 0.42 -3.92
CA ARG A 409 16.24 1.68 -3.15
C ARG A 409 15.91 2.89 -4.01
N LYS A 410 16.01 2.76 -5.33
CA LYS A 410 15.86 3.86 -6.29
C LYS A 410 14.61 3.71 -7.16
N GLU A 411 14.26 2.49 -7.53
CA GLU A 411 13.17 2.17 -8.44
C GLU A 411 11.88 1.82 -7.67
N VAL A 412 10.75 2.19 -8.25
CA VAL A 412 9.41 1.90 -7.72
C VAL A 412 8.64 1.02 -8.71
N PRO A 413 9.02 -0.28 -8.85
CA PRO A 413 8.35 -1.20 -9.76
C PRO A 413 6.91 -1.47 -9.32
N GLN A 414 6.11 -2.14 -10.17
CA GLN A 414 4.68 -2.37 -9.96
C GLN A 414 4.34 -2.93 -8.56
N TYR A 415 5.09 -3.94 -8.04
CA TYR A 415 4.88 -4.43 -6.68
C TYR A 415 5.12 -3.36 -5.61
N SER A 416 6.11 -2.48 -5.81
CA SER A 416 6.37 -1.38 -4.88
C SER A 416 5.29 -0.32 -4.97
N GLN A 417 4.79 -0.02 -6.16
CA GLN A 417 3.67 0.90 -6.37
C GLN A 417 2.43 0.42 -5.60
N VAL A 418 2.05 -0.85 -5.75
CA VAL A 418 0.92 -1.45 -5.02
C VAL A 418 1.18 -1.47 -3.51
N GLY A 419 2.36 -1.92 -3.07
CA GLY A 419 2.67 -2.08 -1.64
C GLY A 419 2.76 -0.75 -0.88
N ASN A 420 3.23 0.32 -1.54
CA ASN A 420 3.32 1.65 -0.94
C ASN A 420 1.97 2.36 -0.87
N ALA A 421 1.03 2.01 -1.75
CA ALA A 421 -0.24 2.71 -1.86
C ALA A 421 -1.08 2.67 -0.58
N VAL A 422 -1.81 3.75 -0.34
CA VAL A 422 -2.96 3.77 0.56
C VAL A 422 -4.12 3.08 -0.17
N PRO A 423 -4.86 2.16 0.48
CA PRO A 423 -6.01 1.55 -0.16
C PRO A 423 -7.08 2.59 -0.54
N PRO A 424 -7.55 2.64 -1.81
CA PRO A 424 -8.56 3.59 -2.25
C PRO A 424 -9.80 3.66 -1.37
N LEU A 425 -10.33 2.52 -0.91
CA LEU A 425 -11.52 2.51 -0.04
C LEU A 425 -11.25 3.11 1.34
N LEU A 426 -10.05 2.98 1.91
CA LEU A 426 -9.69 3.66 3.16
C LEU A 426 -9.58 5.17 2.93
N ALA A 427 -8.89 5.59 1.87
CA ALA A 427 -8.77 7.01 1.50
C ALA A 427 -10.15 7.64 1.24
N LYS A 428 -11.05 6.93 0.56
CA LYS A 428 -12.45 7.33 0.36
C LYS A 428 -13.17 7.56 1.68
N ALA A 429 -13.07 6.61 2.62
CA ALA A 429 -13.76 6.72 3.90
C ALA A 429 -13.33 7.99 4.67
N VAL A 430 -12.03 8.29 4.70
CA VAL A 430 -11.49 9.49 5.34
C VAL A 430 -11.91 10.77 4.59
N ALA A 431 -11.87 10.75 3.26
CA ALA A 431 -12.24 11.90 2.42
C ALA A 431 -13.72 12.26 2.52
N LEU A 432 -14.61 11.27 2.68
CA LEU A 432 -16.04 11.50 2.86
C LEU A 432 -16.35 12.30 4.11
N GLU A 433 -15.55 12.22 5.18
CA GLU A 433 -15.74 13.03 6.37
C GLU A 433 -15.48 14.52 6.10
N ILE A 434 -14.56 14.82 5.18
CA ILE A 434 -14.36 16.22 4.74
C ILE A 434 -15.51 16.67 3.83
N ILE A 435 -16.02 15.83 2.94
CA ILE A 435 -17.15 16.16 2.06
C ILE A 435 -18.40 16.57 2.86
N LYS A 436 -18.64 15.93 4.02
CA LYS A 436 -19.82 16.23 4.86
C LYS A 436 -19.87 17.66 5.40
N ILE A 437 -18.71 18.33 5.45
CA ILE A 437 -18.54 19.65 6.11
C ILE A 437 -18.10 20.75 5.13
N LEU A 438 -17.92 20.44 3.83
CA LEU A 438 -17.66 21.42 2.77
C LEU A 438 -18.95 22.01 2.21
#